data_b9511a6583d38da56f7ad5369a87c163
#
_entry.id   b9511a6583d38da56f7ad5369a87c163
#
_cell.length_a   1.000
_cell.length_b   1.000
_cell.length_c   1.000
_cell.angle_alpha   90.00
_cell.angle_beta   90.00
_cell.angle_gamma   90.00
#
_symmetry.space_group_name_H-M   'P 1'
#
loop_
_entity.id
_entity.type
_entity.pdbx_description
1 polymer ?
#
loop_
_entity_poly.entity_id
_entity_poly.type
_entity_poly.pdbx_seq_one_letter_code
_entity_poly.pdbx_strand_id
1 'polypeptide(L)'
;MNCNNCLYLCPEGVFSLPPHAKEGFQVYLAHAAAGVLSRFHSKVAFINFVQDVTPLCDCATPSGLPVVPDIGILASTDVVAVDKASLDLIAQSKSVGKFASVSHPDILGKINDTDSLVQIRTAQKLGLGNTEYQLDISLRT
;
A
#
# COMPACT_ATOMS: atom_id res chain seq x y z
N MET A 1 -8.67 6.27 7.87
CA MET A 1 -10.03 6.27 8.44
C MET A 1 -11.04 6.11 7.33
N ASN A 2 -11.64 4.94 7.19
CA ASN A 2 -12.74 4.75 6.24
C ASN A 2 -14.09 4.92 6.96
N CYS A 3 -14.21 5.99 7.76
CA CYS A 3 -15.48 6.33 8.35
C CYS A 3 -16.33 7.09 7.32
N ASN A 4 -16.88 6.35 6.36
CA ASN A 4 -17.80 6.91 5.36
C ASN A 4 -19.21 7.15 5.92
N ASN A 5 -19.36 7.19 7.23
CA ASN A 5 -20.68 7.35 7.88
C ASN A 5 -21.44 8.58 7.38
N CYS A 6 -20.75 9.71 7.19
CA CYS A 6 -21.39 10.91 6.63
C CYS A 6 -21.94 10.69 5.23
N LEU A 7 -21.28 9.86 4.40
CA LEU A 7 -21.74 9.54 3.04
C LEU A 7 -22.97 8.65 3.04
N TYR A 8 -23.04 7.69 3.98
CA TYR A 8 -24.12 6.71 4.01
C TYR A 8 -25.30 7.11 4.88
N LEU A 9 -25.06 7.92 5.92
CA LEU A 9 -26.11 8.28 6.89
C LEU A 9 -26.77 9.63 6.61
N CYS A 10 -26.25 10.42 5.64
CA CYS A 10 -26.86 11.69 5.29
C CYS A 10 -28.11 11.46 4.42
N PRO A 11 -29.33 11.72 4.90
CA PRO A 11 -30.54 11.49 4.13
C PRO A 11 -30.65 12.43 2.93
N GLU A 12 -30.02 13.61 3.00
CA GLU A 12 -30.04 14.61 1.94
C GLU A 12 -28.93 14.42 0.89
N GLY A 13 -28.03 13.43 1.08
CA GLY A 13 -26.94 13.11 0.14
C GLY A 13 -25.99 14.29 -0.13
N VAL A 14 -25.83 15.22 0.81
CA VAL A 14 -24.96 16.40 0.63
C VAL A 14 -23.47 16.10 0.63
N PHE A 15 -23.09 14.89 1.12
CA PHE A 15 -21.70 14.46 1.13
C PHE A 15 -21.43 13.52 -0.03
N SER A 16 -20.39 13.80 -0.79
CA SER A 16 -19.90 12.90 -1.84
C SER A 16 -18.39 12.88 -1.86
N LEU A 17 -17.81 11.75 -2.29
CA LEU A 17 -16.39 11.72 -2.61
C LEU A 17 -16.19 12.23 -4.03
N PRO A 18 -15.22 13.13 -4.26
CA PRO A 18 -14.88 13.56 -5.61
C PRO A 18 -14.50 12.36 -6.49
N PRO A 19 -14.73 12.42 -7.80
CA PRO A 19 -14.12 11.49 -8.74
C PRO A 19 -12.60 11.39 -8.47
N HIS A 20 -12.05 10.18 -8.54
CA HIS A 20 -10.63 9.93 -8.29
C HIS A 20 -10.10 10.27 -6.88
N ALA A 21 -11.00 10.37 -5.88
CA ALA A 21 -10.58 10.67 -4.49
C ALA A 21 -9.55 9.67 -3.95
N LYS A 22 -9.67 8.39 -4.32
CA LYS A 22 -8.74 7.33 -3.91
C LYS A 22 -7.35 7.53 -4.52
N GLU A 23 -7.28 7.87 -5.80
CA GLU A 23 -6.02 8.21 -6.48
C GLU A 23 -5.41 9.48 -5.90
N GLY A 24 -6.20 10.54 -5.73
CA GLY A 24 -5.77 11.79 -5.13
C GLY A 24 -5.17 11.57 -3.75
N PHE A 25 -5.77 10.74 -2.93
CA PHE A 25 -5.24 10.38 -1.61
C PHE A 25 -3.84 9.75 -1.70
N GLN A 26 -3.63 8.79 -2.61
CA GLN A 26 -2.33 8.16 -2.81
C GLN A 26 -1.27 9.15 -3.31
N VAL A 27 -1.66 10.06 -4.20
CA VAL A 27 -0.77 11.14 -4.66
C VAL A 27 -0.34 12.02 -3.49
N TYR A 28 -1.28 12.44 -2.64
CA TYR A 28 -0.97 13.27 -1.47
C TYR A 28 -0.10 12.55 -0.44
N LEU A 29 -0.27 11.24 -0.25
CA LEU A 29 0.62 10.44 0.61
C LEU A 29 2.06 10.48 0.12
N ALA A 30 2.28 10.32 -1.19
CA ALA A 30 3.62 10.41 -1.77
C ALA A 30 4.24 11.81 -1.59
N HIS A 31 3.46 12.88 -1.76
CA HIS A 31 3.93 14.24 -1.51
C HIS A 31 4.25 14.49 -0.03
N ALA A 32 3.44 13.96 0.88
CA ALA A 32 3.72 14.06 2.32
C ALA A 32 5.02 13.33 2.68
N ALA A 33 5.23 12.13 2.15
CA ALA A 33 6.48 11.38 2.31
C ALA A 33 7.69 12.19 1.78
N ALA A 34 7.56 12.82 0.59
CA ALA A 34 8.61 13.67 0.04
C ALA A 34 8.97 14.83 0.98
N GLY A 35 7.97 15.49 1.55
CA GLY A 35 8.16 16.57 2.50
C GLY A 35 8.95 16.13 3.75
N VAL A 36 8.63 14.97 4.30
CA VAL A 36 9.32 14.40 5.45
C VAL A 36 10.75 14.00 5.07
N LEU A 37 10.91 13.22 4.00
CA LEU A 37 12.21 12.65 3.60
C LEU A 37 13.21 13.73 3.19
N SER A 38 12.76 14.88 2.69
CA SER A 38 13.64 16.01 2.36
C SER A 38 14.51 16.49 3.53
N ARG A 39 14.13 16.19 4.77
CA ARG A 39 14.85 16.59 5.98
C ARG A 39 15.93 15.61 6.40
N PHE A 40 15.95 14.40 5.87
CA PHE A 40 16.87 13.37 6.34
C PHE A 40 18.17 13.29 5.53
N HIS A 41 18.32 14.04 4.43
CA HIS A 41 19.54 14.09 3.60
C HIS A 41 20.07 12.69 3.25
N SER A 42 19.21 11.79 2.85
CA SER A 42 19.51 10.38 2.52
C SER A 42 20.03 9.52 3.68
N LYS A 43 19.91 9.98 4.93
CA LYS A 43 20.30 9.21 6.14
C LYS A 43 19.08 8.50 6.72
N VAL A 44 18.46 7.63 5.93
CA VAL A 44 17.25 6.89 6.31
C VAL A 44 17.31 5.49 5.75
N ALA A 45 16.75 4.55 6.48
CA ALA A 45 16.48 3.20 6.03
C ALA A 45 15.01 2.87 6.31
N PHE A 46 14.45 2.01 5.48
CA PHE A 46 13.05 1.61 5.50
C PHE A 46 12.96 0.13 5.76
N ILE A 47 12.03 -0.28 6.61
CA ILE A 47 11.78 -1.67 6.94
C ILE A 47 10.28 -1.93 6.83
N ASN A 48 9.89 -2.84 5.96
CA ASN A 48 8.51 -3.28 5.79
C ASN A 48 8.32 -4.67 6.38
N PHE A 49 7.43 -4.79 7.35
CA PHE A 49 6.94 -6.06 7.85
C PHE A 49 5.73 -6.47 7.02
N VAL A 50 5.94 -7.36 6.06
CA VAL A 50 4.85 -7.84 5.17
C VAL A 50 4.19 -9.04 5.81
N GLN A 51 3.42 -8.76 6.85
CA GLN A 51 2.72 -9.70 7.72
C GLN A 51 1.30 -9.21 7.96
N ASP A 52 0.38 -10.11 8.25
CA ASP A 52 -1.04 -9.78 8.48
C ASP A 52 -1.62 -8.83 7.43
N VAL A 53 -1.35 -9.10 6.16
CA VAL A 53 -1.79 -8.24 5.03
C VAL A 53 -3.29 -8.33 4.90
N THR A 54 -3.99 -7.34 5.44
CA THR A 54 -5.46 -7.26 5.49
C THR A 54 -6.02 -6.42 4.33
N PRO A 55 -7.31 -6.61 3.96
CA PRO A 55 -7.94 -5.83 2.88
C PRO A 55 -8.05 -4.35 3.17
N LEU A 56 -8.19 -3.97 4.44
CA LEU A 56 -8.25 -2.58 4.89
C LEU A 56 -7.08 -2.29 5.82
N CYS A 57 -6.70 -1.02 5.91
CA CYS A 57 -5.76 -0.57 6.93
C CYS A 57 -6.27 -0.96 8.32
N ASP A 58 -5.36 -1.32 9.23
CA ASP A 58 -5.68 -1.63 10.64
C ASP A 58 -6.28 -0.44 11.42
N CYS A 59 -6.16 0.77 10.89
CA CYS A 59 -6.93 1.93 11.36
C CYS A 59 -8.44 1.80 11.11
N ALA A 60 -8.88 0.87 10.25
CA ALA A 60 -10.28 0.51 10.09
C ALA A 60 -10.67 -0.61 11.07
N THR A 61 -11.86 -0.54 11.62
CA THR A 61 -12.36 -1.59 12.51
C THR A 61 -13.66 -2.15 11.95
N PRO A 62 -13.68 -3.43 11.57
CA PRO A 62 -12.56 -4.39 11.49
C PRO A 62 -11.72 -4.23 10.20
N SER A 63 -10.41 -4.45 10.29
CA SER A 63 -9.52 -4.43 9.11
C SER A 63 -9.70 -5.64 8.18
N GLY A 64 -10.26 -6.71 8.70
CA GLY A 64 -10.55 -7.95 7.99
C GLY A 64 -9.52 -9.06 8.29
N LEU A 65 -9.73 -10.22 7.66
CA LEU A 65 -8.79 -11.35 7.74
C LEU A 65 -7.69 -11.18 6.67
N PRO A 66 -6.51 -11.80 6.89
CA PRO A 66 -5.41 -11.74 5.93
C PRO A 66 -5.83 -12.17 4.51
N VAL A 67 -5.29 -11.47 3.53
CA VAL A 67 -5.49 -11.71 2.09
C VAL A 67 -4.49 -12.73 1.56
N VAL A 68 -3.26 -12.68 2.07
CA VAL A 68 -2.14 -13.57 1.75
C VAL A 68 -1.46 -14.04 3.04
N PRO A 69 -0.70 -15.15 3.02
CA PRO A 69 0.14 -15.54 4.16
C PRO A 69 1.20 -14.48 4.45
N ASP A 70 1.76 -14.53 5.65
CA ASP A 70 2.94 -13.74 5.99
C ASP A 70 4.08 -14.02 5.03
N ILE A 71 4.71 -12.94 4.55
CA ILE A 71 5.78 -13.01 3.56
C ILE A 71 7.14 -12.86 4.23
N GLY A 72 7.30 -11.84 5.08
CA GLY A 72 8.54 -11.59 5.80
C GLY A 72 8.83 -10.12 6.02
N ILE A 73 10.11 -9.82 6.19
CA ILE A 73 10.62 -8.49 6.49
C ILE A 73 11.52 -8.05 5.35
N LEU A 74 11.25 -6.89 4.77
CA LEU A 74 12.06 -6.26 3.75
C LEU A 74 12.75 -5.02 4.30
N ALA A 75 13.96 -4.76 3.84
CA ALA A 75 14.70 -3.55 4.21
C ALA A 75 15.39 -2.95 2.98
N SER A 76 15.41 -1.62 2.90
CA SER A 76 16.10 -0.88 1.85
C SER A 76 16.44 0.54 2.34
N THR A 77 17.36 1.20 1.64
CA THR A 77 17.57 2.65 1.73
C THR A 77 16.73 3.42 0.72
N ASP A 78 16.00 2.73 -0.13
CA ASP A 78 15.09 3.27 -1.15
C ASP A 78 13.64 2.92 -0.77
N VAL A 79 12.83 3.94 -0.43
CA VAL A 79 11.43 3.76 -0.01
C VAL A 79 10.56 3.22 -1.15
N VAL A 80 10.81 3.65 -2.37
CA VAL A 80 10.03 3.21 -3.55
C VAL A 80 10.33 1.74 -3.85
N ALA A 81 11.60 1.36 -3.78
CA ALA A 81 12.04 -0.02 -4.00
C ALA A 81 11.45 -1.00 -2.98
N VAL A 82 11.48 -0.65 -1.67
CA VAL A 82 10.97 -1.54 -0.63
C VAL A 82 9.46 -1.71 -0.70
N ASP A 83 8.73 -0.64 -0.98
CA ASP A 83 7.27 -0.69 -1.15
C ASP A 83 6.87 -1.45 -2.42
N LYS A 84 7.58 -1.21 -3.53
CA LYS A 84 7.36 -1.95 -4.78
C LYS A 84 7.63 -3.44 -4.61
N ALA A 85 8.74 -3.80 -3.98
CA ALA A 85 9.08 -5.20 -3.67
C ALA A 85 8.01 -5.85 -2.79
N SER A 86 7.51 -5.14 -1.78
CA SER A 86 6.44 -5.62 -0.90
C SER A 86 5.17 -5.94 -1.69
N LEU A 87 4.72 -5.02 -2.57
CA LEU A 87 3.54 -5.23 -3.42
C LEU A 87 3.73 -6.40 -4.39
N ASP A 88 4.93 -6.54 -4.98
CA ASP A 88 5.22 -7.63 -5.91
C ASP A 88 5.19 -8.99 -5.21
N LEU A 89 5.73 -9.09 -4.01
CA LEU A 89 5.68 -10.32 -3.22
C LEU A 89 4.25 -10.67 -2.79
N ILE A 90 3.45 -9.68 -2.43
CA ILE A 90 2.02 -9.86 -2.15
C ILE A 90 1.31 -10.39 -3.40
N ALA A 91 1.58 -9.80 -4.56
CA ALA A 91 0.98 -10.20 -5.84
C ALA A 91 1.37 -11.63 -6.26
N GLN A 92 2.58 -12.06 -5.95
CA GLN A 92 3.09 -13.41 -6.22
C GLN A 92 2.58 -14.45 -5.23
N SER A 93 2.13 -14.02 -4.06
CA SER A 93 1.65 -14.91 -3.01
C SER A 93 0.25 -15.44 -3.34
N LYS A 94 0.00 -16.70 -2.95
CA LYS A 94 -1.33 -17.29 -3.10
C LYS A 94 -2.27 -16.67 -2.08
N SER A 95 -3.38 -16.11 -2.54
CA SER A 95 -4.42 -15.58 -1.66
C SER A 95 -5.07 -16.66 -0.80
N VAL A 96 -5.51 -16.29 0.39
CA VAL A 96 -6.04 -17.20 1.42
C VAL A 96 -7.46 -16.84 1.85
N GLY A 97 -8.07 -17.74 2.59
CA GLY A 97 -9.39 -17.55 3.20
C GLY A 97 -10.47 -17.20 2.15
N LYS A 98 -11.26 -16.18 2.43
CA LYS A 98 -12.33 -15.74 1.54
C LYS A 98 -11.82 -15.15 0.21
N PHE A 99 -10.53 -14.85 0.13
CA PHE A 99 -9.89 -14.30 -1.07
C PHE A 99 -9.21 -15.37 -1.93
N ALA A 100 -9.25 -16.66 -1.54
CA ALA A 100 -8.53 -17.75 -2.21
C ALA A 100 -8.87 -17.91 -3.71
N SER A 101 -10.04 -17.42 -4.15
CA SER A 101 -10.44 -17.42 -5.55
C SER A 101 -10.04 -16.14 -6.32
N VAL A 102 -9.48 -15.14 -5.62
CA VAL A 102 -9.07 -13.89 -6.25
C VAL A 102 -7.64 -14.03 -6.72
N SER A 103 -7.44 -14.00 -8.04
CA SER A 103 -6.12 -13.96 -8.67
C SER A 103 -6.02 -12.67 -9.47
N HIS A 104 -5.14 -11.78 -9.05
CA HIS A 104 -4.95 -10.49 -9.70
C HIS A 104 -3.54 -9.95 -9.44
N PRO A 105 -2.84 -9.38 -10.43
CA PRO A 105 -1.50 -8.81 -10.25
C PRO A 105 -1.44 -7.63 -9.27
N ASP A 106 -2.58 -7.03 -8.98
CA ASP A 106 -2.78 -6.06 -7.91
C ASP A 106 -3.99 -6.49 -7.09
N ILE A 107 -3.79 -7.46 -6.20
CA ILE A 107 -4.88 -8.03 -5.39
C ILE A 107 -5.45 -6.99 -4.43
N LEU A 108 -4.62 -6.16 -3.81
CA LEU A 108 -5.08 -5.13 -2.89
C LEU A 108 -5.86 -4.05 -3.62
N GLY A 109 -5.39 -3.63 -4.78
CA GLY A 109 -6.10 -2.69 -5.65
C GLY A 109 -7.45 -3.25 -6.12
N LYS A 110 -7.48 -4.53 -6.50
CA LYS A 110 -8.72 -5.21 -6.89
C LYS A 110 -9.75 -5.27 -5.76
N ILE A 111 -9.32 -5.56 -4.54
CA ILE A 111 -10.21 -5.62 -3.36
C ILE A 111 -10.74 -4.24 -3.01
N ASN A 112 -9.92 -3.20 -3.14
CA ASN A 112 -10.24 -1.83 -2.72
C ASN A 112 -10.76 -0.94 -3.87
N ASP A 113 -10.92 -1.50 -5.07
CA ASP A 113 -11.32 -0.74 -6.25
C ASP A 113 -10.44 0.50 -6.46
N THR A 114 -9.14 0.28 -6.58
CA THR A 114 -8.10 1.30 -6.77
C THR A 114 -6.89 0.69 -7.47
N ASP A 115 -5.92 1.51 -7.86
CA ASP A 115 -4.61 1.07 -8.36
C ASP A 115 -3.56 1.28 -7.25
N SER A 116 -3.05 0.19 -6.67
CA SER A 116 -2.06 0.24 -5.59
C SER A 116 -0.72 0.87 -5.99
N LEU A 117 -0.46 0.99 -7.29
CA LEU A 117 0.79 1.55 -7.81
C LEU A 117 0.78 3.08 -7.98
N VAL A 118 -0.34 3.76 -7.78
CA VAL A 118 -0.43 5.23 -7.92
C VAL A 118 0.57 5.93 -6.98
N GLN A 119 0.58 5.53 -5.70
CA GLN A 119 1.51 6.06 -4.69
C GLN A 119 2.97 5.81 -5.09
N ILE A 120 3.29 4.60 -5.52
CA ILE A 120 4.65 4.17 -5.92
C ILE A 120 5.14 4.98 -7.11
N ARG A 121 4.34 5.08 -8.18
CA ARG A 121 4.69 5.86 -9.37
C ARG A 121 4.84 7.36 -9.06
N THR A 122 4.02 7.88 -8.16
CA THR A 122 4.11 9.28 -7.73
C THR A 122 5.39 9.51 -6.94
N ALA A 123 5.72 8.63 -6.00
CA ALA A 123 6.96 8.71 -5.23
C ALA A 123 8.20 8.66 -6.14
N GLN A 124 8.21 7.77 -7.14
CA GLN A 124 9.28 7.72 -8.14
C GLN A 124 9.38 9.03 -8.93
N LYS A 125 8.26 9.59 -9.40
CA LYS A 125 8.25 10.89 -10.12
C LYS A 125 8.76 12.04 -9.27
N LEU A 126 8.57 11.97 -7.96
CA LEU A 126 9.11 12.94 -6.99
C LEU A 126 10.59 12.71 -6.66
N GLY A 127 11.23 11.69 -7.24
CA GLY A 127 12.64 11.39 -7.02
C GLY A 127 12.95 10.74 -5.68
N LEU A 128 11.98 10.08 -5.04
CA LEU A 128 12.16 9.42 -3.74
C LEU A 128 12.85 8.06 -3.84
N GLY A 129 12.96 7.49 -5.04
CA GLY A 129 13.59 6.21 -5.30
C GLY A 129 13.16 5.63 -6.65
N ASN A 130 13.43 4.33 -6.84
CA ASN A 130 13.20 3.62 -8.09
C ASN A 130 12.30 2.42 -7.91
N THR A 131 11.51 2.12 -8.95
CA THR A 131 10.67 0.91 -9.00
C THR A 131 11.44 -0.33 -9.46
N GLU A 132 12.62 -0.15 -10.05
CA GLU A 132 13.53 -1.24 -10.37
C GLU A 132 14.40 -1.54 -9.16
N TYR A 133 14.44 -2.80 -8.75
CA TYR A 133 15.16 -3.24 -7.57
C TYR A 133 15.75 -4.64 -7.78
N GLN A 134 16.76 -4.98 -6.99
CA GLN A 134 17.25 -6.34 -6.82
C GLN A 134 16.89 -6.82 -5.43
N LEU A 135 16.29 -8.00 -5.34
CA LEU A 135 15.91 -8.62 -4.07
C LEU A 135 16.94 -9.69 -3.69
N ASP A 136 17.64 -9.47 -2.59
CA ASP A 136 18.52 -10.47 -1.98
C ASP A 136 17.78 -11.15 -0.84
N ILE A 137 17.69 -12.49 -0.89
CA ILE A 137 16.99 -13.27 0.12
C ILE A 137 18.01 -13.87 1.08
N SER A 138 17.95 -13.48 2.35
CA SER A 138 18.72 -14.09 3.42
C SER A 138 17.84 -15.06 4.21
N LEU A 139 18.03 -16.34 4.00
CA LEU A 139 17.41 -17.37 4.84
C LEU A 139 18.32 -17.64 6.04
N ARG A 140 17.85 -17.40 7.25
CA ARG A 140 18.50 -17.97 8.43
C ARG A 140 18.13 -19.45 8.49
N THR A 141 19.10 -20.32 8.25
CA THR A 141 19.03 -21.75 8.57
C THR A 141 19.13 -21.94 10.06
#